data_db8d5ddbfec0ace9ebb6d1e07d1c68dc
#
_entry.id   db8d5ddbfec0ace9ebb6d1e07d1c68dc
#
_cell.length_a   1.000
_cell.length_b   1.000
_cell.length_c   1.000
_cell.angle_alpha   90.00
_cell.angle_beta   90.00
_cell.angle_gamma   90.00
#
_symmetry.space_group_name_H-M   'P 1'
#
loop_
_entity.id
_entity.type
_entity.pdbx_description
1 polymer ?
#
loop_
_entity_poly.entity_id
_entity_poly.type
_entity_poly.pdbx_seq_one_letter_code
_entity_poly.pdbx_strand_id
1 'polypeptide(L)'
;MTHPIRSSLLALGLVITLAAPALAVKKGHAKYMGGTLNTIKEKAEGPIDLSNEKRLTYLPKDGAMLEIPWDRVSQLEYGQNVARRWRSAILLSPLALFSKAKKHFITITYQDKDKVEQAVVLEFDKDDIRMVLASLKARTLQTIVMQDEEAKKDLGGTVEKK
;
A
#
# COMPACT_ATOMS: atom_id res chain seq x y z
N MET A 1 32.20 -57.64 43.96
CA MET A 1 32.70 -56.78 42.87
C MET A 1 31.50 -56.30 42.06
N THR A 2 31.01 -55.12 42.36
CA THR A 2 29.80 -54.55 41.77
C THR A 2 30.19 -53.29 41.00
N HIS A 3 30.01 -53.33 39.69
CA HIS A 3 30.24 -52.18 38.84
C HIS A 3 28.97 -51.28 38.78
N PRO A 4 29.03 -49.95 39.00
CA PRO A 4 27.88 -49.07 38.79
C PRO A 4 27.78 -48.65 37.31
N ILE A 5 26.62 -48.93 36.77
CA ILE A 5 26.24 -48.49 35.43
C ILE A 5 25.95 -46.98 35.51
N ARG A 6 26.76 -46.18 34.83
CA ARG A 6 26.54 -44.75 34.66
C ARG A 6 25.53 -44.54 33.52
N SER A 7 24.30 -44.22 33.89
CA SER A 7 23.25 -43.82 32.96
C SER A 7 23.51 -42.38 32.50
N SER A 8 24.01 -42.20 31.27
CA SER A 8 24.08 -40.89 30.60
C SER A 8 22.73 -40.54 30.02
N LEU A 9 21.98 -39.68 30.71
CA LEU A 9 20.78 -39.03 30.16
C LEU A 9 21.19 -37.97 29.15
N LEU A 10 21.09 -38.31 27.88
CA LEU A 10 21.15 -37.36 26.76
C LEU A 10 19.84 -36.56 26.75
N ALA A 11 19.87 -35.33 27.26
CA ALA A 11 18.79 -34.37 27.13
C ALA A 11 18.80 -33.82 25.70
N LEU A 12 17.92 -34.38 24.86
CA LEU A 12 17.69 -33.90 23.49
C LEU A 12 16.84 -32.63 23.59
N GLY A 13 17.50 -31.45 23.58
CA GLY A 13 16.83 -30.15 23.55
C GLY A 13 16.13 -29.95 22.21
N LEU A 14 14.80 -30.04 22.20
CA LEU A 14 13.96 -29.71 21.06
C LEU A 14 13.93 -28.16 20.87
N VAL A 15 14.78 -27.64 19.97
CA VAL A 15 14.73 -26.25 19.55
C VAL A 15 13.56 -26.09 18.58
N ILE A 16 12.42 -25.63 19.07
CA ILE A 16 11.29 -25.23 18.24
C ILE A 16 11.63 -23.84 17.67
N THR A 17 12.16 -23.82 16.46
CA THR A 17 12.26 -22.56 15.69
C THR A 17 10.86 -22.15 15.26
N LEU A 18 10.27 -21.14 15.91
CA LEU A 18 9.10 -20.46 15.40
C LEU A 18 9.50 -19.73 14.10
N ALA A 19 9.34 -20.40 12.98
CA ALA A 19 9.36 -19.75 11.68
C ALA A 19 8.11 -18.86 11.58
N ALA A 20 8.26 -17.57 11.87
CA ALA A 20 7.22 -16.60 11.57
C ALA A 20 6.93 -16.71 10.07
N PRO A 21 5.66 -16.87 9.63
CA PRO A 21 5.33 -16.86 8.22
C PRO A 21 5.75 -15.52 7.67
N ALA A 22 6.77 -15.51 6.82
CA ALA A 22 7.08 -14.35 5.99
C ALA A 22 5.85 -14.15 5.11
N LEU A 23 5.01 -13.17 5.47
CA LEU A 23 3.91 -12.73 4.61
C LEU A 23 4.59 -12.23 3.33
N ALA A 24 4.61 -13.09 2.32
CA ALA A 24 5.04 -12.71 0.99
C ALA A 24 4.09 -11.62 0.51
N VAL A 25 4.51 -10.36 0.65
CA VAL A 25 3.75 -9.22 0.17
C VAL A 25 3.71 -9.33 -1.35
N LYS A 26 2.54 -9.72 -1.86
CA LYS A 26 2.29 -9.89 -3.28
C LYS A 26 2.50 -8.53 -3.95
N LYS A 27 3.32 -8.50 -5.00
CA LYS A 27 3.45 -7.31 -5.84
C LYS A 27 2.11 -7.05 -6.49
N GLY A 28 1.49 -5.91 -6.18
CA GLY A 28 0.27 -5.47 -6.83
C GLY A 28 0.54 -4.79 -8.16
N HIS A 29 -0.50 -4.57 -8.93
CA HIS A 29 -0.45 -3.76 -10.16
C HIS A 29 -1.21 -2.45 -9.92
N ALA A 30 -0.63 -1.35 -10.36
CA ALA A 30 -1.23 -0.02 -10.22
C ALA A 30 -1.21 0.72 -11.56
N LYS A 31 -2.17 1.63 -11.71
CA LYS A 31 -2.22 2.58 -12.83
C LYS A 31 -2.15 4.00 -12.26
N TYR A 32 -1.21 4.80 -12.74
CA TYR A 32 -1.09 6.20 -12.35
C TYR A 32 -2.20 7.02 -13.00
N MET A 33 -3.03 7.66 -12.19
CA MET A 33 -4.19 8.44 -12.66
C MET A 33 -3.96 9.95 -12.62
N GLY A 34 -2.85 10.36 -12.05
CA GLY A 34 -2.48 11.77 -11.94
C GLY A 34 -1.86 12.09 -10.57
N GLY A 35 -1.50 13.34 -10.40
CA GLY A 35 -0.86 13.84 -9.20
C GLY A 35 -0.05 15.08 -9.48
N THR A 36 0.86 15.40 -8.58
CA THR A 36 1.76 16.55 -8.73
C THR A 36 3.01 16.25 -9.57
N LEU A 37 3.24 14.95 -9.89
CA LEU A 37 4.43 14.52 -10.61
C LEU A 37 4.26 14.64 -12.13
N ASN A 38 5.17 15.37 -12.77
CA ASN A 38 5.21 15.50 -14.24
C ASN A 38 6.07 14.42 -14.92
N THR A 39 6.75 13.58 -14.14
CA THR A 39 7.68 12.56 -14.64
C THR A 39 7.01 11.23 -14.99
N ILE A 40 5.76 11.06 -14.61
CA ILE A 40 4.97 9.85 -14.88
C ILE A 40 3.80 10.24 -15.76
N LYS A 41 3.63 9.54 -16.87
CA LYS A 41 2.49 9.78 -17.78
C LYS A 41 1.20 9.28 -17.13
N GLU A 42 0.14 10.04 -17.34
CA GLU A 42 -1.22 9.62 -16.96
C GLU A 42 -1.58 8.28 -17.63
N LYS A 43 -2.23 7.39 -16.86
CA LYS A 43 -2.57 6.03 -17.23
C LYS A 43 -1.38 5.08 -17.41
N ALA A 44 -0.15 5.48 -17.08
CA ALA A 44 0.96 4.55 -17.03
C ALA A 44 0.65 3.43 -16.02
N GLU A 45 0.87 2.18 -16.44
CA GLU A 45 0.62 0.99 -15.64
C GLU A 45 1.94 0.34 -15.26
N GLY A 46 2.01 -0.24 -14.07
CA GLY A 46 3.19 -0.96 -13.64
C GLY A 46 3.04 -1.63 -12.28
N PRO A 47 4.02 -2.47 -11.93
CA PRO A 47 4.04 -3.10 -10.62
C PRO A 47 4.29 -2.08 -9.51
N ILE A 48 3.63 -2.32 -8.38
CA ILE A 48 3.89 -1.64 -7.12
C ILE A 48 4.46 -2.65 -6.12
N ASP A 49 5.55 -2.30 -5.49
CA ASP A 49 6.20 -3.10 -4.47
C ASP A 49 6.02 -2.43 -3.09
N LEU A 50 5.31 -3.13 -2.21
CA LEU A 50 5.03 -2.73 -0.84
C LEU A 50 5.80 -3.60 0.18
N SER A 51 6.67 -4.50 -0.29
CA SER A 51 7.40 -5.44 0.56
C SER A 51 8.57 -4.79 1.30
N ASN A 52 9.13 -3.73 0.73
CA ASN A 52 10.26 -3.03 1.32
C ASN A 52 9.85 -2.36 2.65
N GLU A 53 10.66 -2.53 3.68
CA GLU A 53 10.37 -2.00 5.02
C GLU A 53 10.51 -0.48 5.14
N LYS A 54 11.20 0.16 4.19
CA LYS A 54 11.54 1.60 4.26
C LYS A 54 10.72 2.45 3.29
N ARG A 55 10.23 1.87 2.18
CA ARG A 55 9.57 2.64 1.11
C ARG A 55 8.63 1.80 0.26
N LEU A 56 7.67 2.47 -0.35
CA LEU A 56 6.91 2.02 -1.50
C LEU A 56 7.73 2.25 -2.76
N THR A 57 7.71 1.32 -3.70
CA THR A 57 8.29 1.50 -5.04
C THR A 57 7.24 1.23 -6.10
N TYR A 58 7.03 2.18 -7.00
CA TYR A 58 6.15 2.02 -8.15
C TYR A 58 6.98 2.18 -9.43
N LEU A 59 6.90 1.18 -10.33
CA LEU A 59 7.67 1.12 -11.56
C LEU A 59 6.73 1.11 -12.77
N PRO A 60 6.29 2.27 -13.26
CA PRO A 60 5.45 2.34 -14.45
C PRO A 60 6.23 1.92 -15.69
N LYS A 61 5.50 1.36 -16.68
CA LYS A 61 6.11 1.02 -17.99
C LYS A 61 6.61 2.26 -18.72
N ASP A 62 5.88 3.37 -18.56
CA ASP A 62 6.20 4.67 -19.16
C ASP A 62 6.35 5.72 -18.07
N GLY A 63 7.56 6.18 -17.84
CA GLY A 63 7.85 7.20 -16.84
C GLY A 63 8.95 6.81 -15.87
N ALA A 64 9.24 7.72 -14.96
CA ALA A 64 10.25 7.53 -13.93
C ALA A 64 9.73 6.61 -12.82
N MET A 65 10.63 5.81 -12.27
CA MET A 65 10.37 5.06 -11.04
C MET A 65 10.04 6.01 -9.90
N LEU A 66 8.97 5.71 -9.17
CA LEU A 66 8.56 6.45 -7.99
C LEU A 66 8.91 5.68 -6.73
N GLU A 67 9.63 6.32 -5.82
CA GLU A 67 9.92 5.81 -4.49
C GLU A 67 9.36 6.77 -3.45
N ILE A 68 8.55 6.24 -2.52
CA ILE A 68 7.96 7.01 -1.42
C ILE A 68 8.38 6.37 -0.10
N PRO A 69 9.26 7.01 0.69
CA PRO A 69 9.57 6.55 2.04
C PRO A 69 8.32 6.55 2.92
N TRP A 70 8.13 5.49 3.72
CA TRP A 70 6.93 5.35 4.56
C TRP A 70 6.79 6.45 5.60
N ASP A 71 7.89 6.90 6.16
CA ASP A 71 7.97 7.98 7.15
C ASP A 71 7.63 9.36 6.58
N ARG A 72 7.60 9.51 5.26
CA ARG A 72 7.23 10.75 4.57
C ARG A 72 5.78 10.80 4.11
N VAL A 73 5.04 9.71 4.23
CA VAL A 73 3.61 9.68 3.92
C VAL A 73 2.86 10.46 4.98
N SER A 74 2.16 11.52 4.58
CA SER A 74 1.37 12.38 5.48
C SER A 74 -0.11 12.02 5.49
N GLN A 75 -0.65 11.52 4.36
CA GLN A 75 -2.06 11.20 4.25
C GLN A 75 -2.32 10.06 3.27
N LEU A 76 -3.31 9.24 3.58
CA LEU A 76 -3.83 8.19 2.72
C LEU A 76 -5.34 8.38 2.56
N GLU A 77 -5.80 8.42 1.32
CA GLU A 77 -7.23 8.48 1.01
C GLU A 77 -7.62 7.34 0.07
N TYR A 78 -8.75 6.72 0.33
CA TYR A 78 -9.34 5.70 -0.52
C TYR A 78 -10.74 6.09 -0.96
N GLY A 79 -11.05 5.88 -2.23
CA GLY A 79 -12.38 6.12 -2.79
C GLY A 79 -12.60 5.42 -4.11
N GLN A 80 -13.86 5.30 -4.49
CA GLN A 80 -14.27 4.78 -5.80
C GLN A 80 -14.49 5.91 -6.82
N ASN A 81 -14.53 7.15 -6.36
CA ASN A 81 -14.74 8.35 -7.15
C ASN A 81 -13.66 9.39 -6.86
N VAL A 82 -12.66 9.50 -7.69
CA VAL A 82 -11.50 10.42 -7.52
C VAL A 82 -11.88 11.91 -7.54
N ALA A 83 -13.14 12.23 -7.80
CA ALA A 83 -13.51 13.51 -8.43
C ALA A 83 -13.63 14.71 -7.51
N ARG A 84 -13.55 14.67 -6.19
CA ARG A 84 -14.14 15.79 -5.43
C ARG A 84 -13.23 16.72 -4.63
N ARG A 85 -12.06 16.33 -4.16
CA ARG A 85 -11.27 17.20 -3.27
C ARG A 85 -9.99 17.81 -3.82
N TRP A 86 -9.36 17.17 -4.79
CA TRP A 86 -8.06 17.60 -5.32
C TRP A 86 -8.15 18.41 -6.62
N ARG A 87 -9.32 18.92 -6.98
CA ARG A 87 -9.54 19.67 -8.23
C ARG A 87 -8.67 20.91 -8.42
N SER A 88 -8.12 21.46 -7.37
CA SER A 88 -7.31 22.68 -7.46
C SER A 88 -5.80 22.43 -7.57
N ALA A 89 -5.32 21.23 -7.22
CA ALA A 89 -3.89 20.92 -7.19
C ALA A 89 -3.46 19.76 -8.12
N ILE A 90 -4.39 18.88 -8.52
CA ILE A 90 -4.10 17.71 -9.36
C ILE A 90 -4.87 17.81 -10.67
N LEU A 91 -4.15 17.83 -11.78
CA LEU A 91 -4.72 17.70 -13.12
C LEU A 91 -5.11 16.23 -13.37
N LEU A 92 -6.34 15.89 -13.01
CA LEU A 92 -6.93 14.61 -13.38
C LEU A 92 -7.63 14.76 -14.73
N SER A 93 -7.39 13.83 -15.64
CA SER A 93 -8.10 13.80 -16.91
C SER A 93 -9.60 13.65 -16.68
N PRO A 94 -10.45 14.47 -17.33
CA PRO A 94 -11.90 14.34 -17.25
C PRO A 94 -12.40 12.96 -17.71
N LEU A 95 -11.64 12.23 -18.52
CA LEU A 95 -11.98 10.88 -18.99
C LEU A 95 -11.95 9.83 -17.88
N ALA A 96 -11.21 10.05 -16.78
CA ALA A 96 -11.22 9.15 -15.63
C ALA A 96 -12.58 9.13 -14.89
N LEU A 97 -13.41 10.15 -15.09
CA LEU A 97 -14.69 10.33 -14.43
C LEU A 97 -15.85 9.55 -15.07
N PHE A 98 -15.68 9.02 -16.28
CA PHE A 98 -16.75 8.39 -17.05
C PHE A 98 -16.75 6.87 -17.06
N SER A 99 -15.89 6.22 -16.28
CA SER A 99 -15.90 4.75 -16.19
C SER A 99 -17.11 4.27 -15.38
N LYS A 100 -17.99 3.48 -16.00
CA LYS A 100 -19.11 2.80 -15.32
C LYS A 100 -18.68 1.65 -14.41
N ALA A 101 -17.44 1.20 -14.50
CA ALA A 101 -16.89 0.17 -13.63
C ALA A 101 -16.47 0.79 -12.29
N LYS A 102 -16.78 0.11 -11.19
CA LYS A 102 -16.28 0.49 -9.88
C LYS A 102 -14.76 0.36 -9.86
N LYS A 103 -14.09 1.48 -9.74
CA LYS A 103 -12.64 1.59 -9.70
C LYS A 103 -12.19 1.89 -8.28
N HIS A 104 -11.02 1.43 -7.92
CA HIS A 104 -10.44 1.61 -6.59
C HIS A 104 -9.25 2.54 -6.68
N PHE A 105 -9.37 3.72 -6.09
CA PHE A 105 -8.33 4.74 -6.13
C PHE A 105 -7.74 4.96 -4.74
N ILE A 106 -6.43 5.05 -4.68
CA ILE A 106 -5.72 5.49 -3.49
C ILE A 106 -4.96 6.76 -3.84
N THR A 107 -5.19 7.81 -3.04
CA THR A 107 -4.36 9.00 -3.05
C THR A 107 -3.34 8.88 -1.92
N ILE A 108 -2.08 9.03 -2.27
CA ILE A 108 -0.96 9.05 -1.32
C ILE A 108 -0.38 10.45 -1.34
N THR A 109 -0.49 11.17 -0.22
CA THR A 109 0.15 12.45 -0.02
C THR A 109 1.42 12.23 0.80
N TYR A 110 2.53 12.82 0.37
CA TYR A 110 3.83 12.64 1.00
C TYR A 110 4.72 13.86 0.80
N GLN A 111 5.78 13.97 1.60
CA GLN A 111 6.82 14.99 1.41
C GLN A 111 7.98 14.40 0.59
N ASP A 112 8.40 15.11 -0.45
CA ASP A 112 9.59 14.74 -1.21
C ASP A 112 10.89 15.04 -0.43
N LYS A 113 12.04 14.82 -1.08
CA LYS A 113 13.36 15.09 -0.47
C LYS A 113 13.56 16.56 -0.09
N ASP A 114 12.88 17.47 -0.79
CA ASP A 114 12.97 18.91 -0.58
C ASP A 114 11.88 19.42 0.39
N LYS A 115 11.15 18.48 1.05
CA LYS A 115 10.03 18.76 1.96
C LYS A 115 8.83 19.44 1.27
N VAL A 116 8.75 19.35 -0.04
CA VAL A 116 7.59 19.80 -0.79
C VAL A 116 6.51 18.73 -0.75
N GLU A 117 5.28 19.14 -0.48
CA GLU A 117 4.15 18.22 -0.48
C GLU A 117 3.83 17.76 -1.90
N GLN A 118 3.81 16.45 -2.09
CA GLN A 118 3.49 15.78 -3.33
C GLN A 118 2.28 14.86 -3.13
N ALA A 119 1.55 14.62 -4.20
CA ALA A 119 0.45 13.67 -4.19
C ALA A 119 0.45 12.82 -5.45
N VAL A 120 0.10 11.54 -5.30
CA VAL A 120 -0.08 10.60 -6.40
C VAL A 120 -1.41 9.88 -6.24
N VAL A 121 -2.13 9.71 -7.34
CA VAL A 121 -3.36 8.95 -7.40
C VAL A 121 -3.11 7.68 -8.19
N LEU A 122 -3.33 6.54 -7.55
CA LEU A 122 -3.14 5.23 -8.13
C LEU A 122 -4.48 4.49 -8.18
N GLU A 123 -4.81 3.93 -9.34
CA GLU A 123 -5.94 3.02 -9.54
C GLU A 123 -5.46 1.58 -9.32
N PHE A 124 -6.26 0.79 -8.64
CA PHE A 124 -6.01 -0.63 -8.37
C PHE A 124 -7.19 -1.48 -8.79
N ASP A 125 -6.91 -2.74 -9.10
CA ASP A 125 -7.94 -3.74 -9.32
C ASP A 125 -8.57 -4.18 -7.98
N LYS A 126 -9.81 -4.68 -8.08
CA LYS A 126 -10.61 -5.12 -6.92
C LYS A 126 -9.88 -6.18 -6.07
N ASP A 127 -9.12 -7.05 -6.73
CA ASP A 127 -8.45 -8.16 -6.06
C ASP A 127 -7.21 -7.71 -5.27
N ASP A 128 -6.57 -6.61 -5.69
CA ASP A 128 -5.36 -6.09 -5.06
C ASP A 128 -5.66 -5.06 -3.95
N ILE A 129 -6.78 -4.35 -4.04
CA ILE A 129 -7.04 -3.18 -3.20
C ILE A 129 -6.98 -3.46 -1.69
N ARG A 130 -7.53 -4.58 -1.23
CA ARG A 130 -7.56 -4.93 0.19
C ARG A 130 -6.16 -5.15 0.75
N MET A 131 -5.34 -5.89 0.01
CA MET A 131 -3.94 -6.15 0.37
C MET A 131 -3.13 -4.86 0.38
N VAL A 132 -3.32 -4.00 -0.63
CA VAL A 132 -2.63 -2.71 -0.74
C VAL A 132 -2.98 -1.81 0.44
N LEU A 133 -4.27 -1.64 0.77
CA LEU A 133 -4.72 -0.82 1.90
C LEU A 133 -4.19 -1.34 3.24
N ALA A 134 -4.22 -2.67 3.45
CA ALA A 134 -3.67 -3.27 4.66
C ALA A 134 -2.16 -3.02 4.79
N SER A 135 -1.42 -3.15 3.68
CA SER A 135 0.02 -2.90 3.64
C SER A 135 0.36 -1.43 3.90
N LEU A 136 -0.36 -0.50 3.25
CA LEU A 136 -0.18 0.94 3.45
C LEU A 136 -0.44 1.33 4.90
N LYS A 137 -1.56 0.89 5.47
CA LYS A 137 -1.89 1.15 6.87
C LYS A 137 -0.82 0.64 7.84
N ALA A 138 -0.34 -0.59 7.62
CA ALA A 138 0.66 -1.22 8.49
C ALA A 138 2.03 -0.52 8.40
N ARG A 139 2.40 -0.03 7.22
CA ARG A 139 3.71 0.57 6.96
C ARG A 139 3.80 2.05 7.35
N THR A 140 2.73 2.80 7.14
CA THR A 140 2.73 4.25 7.40
C THR A 140 2.16 4.60 8.77
N LEU A 141 1.44 3.69 9.42
CA LEU A 141 0.64 3.93 10.64
C LEU A 141 -0.42 5.03 10.46
N GLN A 142 -0.69 5.45 9.21
CA GLN A 142 -1.69 6.46 8.90
C GLN A 142 -3.09 5.86 8.86
N THR A 143 -4.06 6.66 9.29
CA THR A 143 -5.48 6.33 9.10
C THR A 143 -5.86 6.58 7.64
N ILE A 144 -6.53 5.61 7.01
CA ILE A 144 -7.01 5.75 5.65
C ILE A 144 -8.34 6.50 5.69
N VAL A 145 -8.38 7.68 5.07
CA VAL A 145 -9.59 8.48 4.94
C VAL A 145 -10.46 7.91 3.81
N MET A 146 -11.69 7.54 4.11
CA MET A 146 -12.66 7.06 3.12
C MET A 146 -13.39 8.25 2.50
N GLN A 147 -13.36 8.35 1.16
CA GLN A 147 -13.93 9.49 0.44
C GLN A 147 -15.45 9.38 0.23
N ASP A 148 -15.99 8.14 0.22
CA ASP A 148 -17.40 7.88 -0.02
C ASP A 148 -17.93 6.71 0.82
N GLU A 149 -19.28 6.64 0.94
CA GLU A 149 -19.95 5.59 1.72
C GLU A 149 -19.83 4.21 1.05
N GLU A 150 -19.63 4.15 -0.28
CA GLU A 150 -19.42 2.89 -1.01
C GLU A 150 -18.05 2.31 -0.69
N ALA A 151 -17.02 3.15 -0.58
CA ALA A 151 -15.68 2.75 -0.15
C ALA A 151 -15.70 2.10 1.25
N LYS A 152 -16.55 2.59 2.15
CA LYS A 152 -16.73 2.01 3.48
C LYS A 152 -17.30 0.58 3.44
N LYS A 153 -18.26 0.33 2.57
CA LYS A 153 -18.92 -0.99 2.45
C LYS A 153 -18.00 -2.06 1.88
N ASP A 154 -17.16 -1.72 0.90
CA ASP A 154 -16.30 -2.69 0.22
C ASP A 154 -15.15 -3.21 1.11
N LEU A 155 -14.78 -2.49 2.15
CA LEU A 155 -13.72 -2.89 3.09
C LEU A 155 -14.21 -3.65 4.33
N GLY A 156 -15.51 -4.01 4.40
CA GLY A 156 -16.05 -4.82 5.49
C GLY A 156 -16.19 -4.06 6.81
N GLY A 157 -16.59 -2.81 6.75
CA GLY A 157 -17.26 -2.10 7.83
C GLY A 157 -16.59 -2.07 9.19
N THR A 158 -15.36 -1.57 9.30
CA THR A 158 -14.89 -1.00 10.57
C THR A 158 -14.57 0.46 10.36
N VAL A 159 -15.61 1.28 10.41
CA VAL A 159 -15.48 2.73 10.45
C VAL A 159 -15.70 3.18 11.88
N GLU A 160 -14.65 3.59 12.56
CA GLU A 160 -14.83 4.41 13.75
C GLU A 160 -15.53 5.70 13.33
N LYS A 161 -16.75 5.85 13.83
CA LYS A 161 -17.45 7.14 13.81
C LYS A 161 -16.74 8.07 14.78
N LYS A 162 -16.22 9.16 14.27
CA LYS A 162 -15.84 10.30 15.08
C LYS A 162 -16.99 11.29 15.12
#